data_28bdddd7d4399ef2b7329d830392c223
#
_entry.id   28bdddd7d4399ef2b7329d830392c223
#
_cell.length_a   1.000
_cell.length_b   1.000
_cell.length_c   1.000
_cell.angle_alpha   90.00
_cell.angle_beta   90.00
_cell.angle_gamma   90.00
#
_symmetry.space_group_name_H-M   'P 1'
#
loop_
_entity.id
_entity.type
_entity.pdbx_description
1 polymer ?
#
loop_
_entity_poly.entity_id
_entity_poly.type
_entity_poly.pdbx_seq_one_letter_code
_entity_poly.pdbx_strand_id
1 'polypeptide(L)'
;MRMLKISTFALTALFAMSNFALAGTAVPTTGHGYGATTSSTVTPLADGSTLIKQTTHEFWIEDPSAANFPAEKVADCHGTLLLSAQGAPIAYSGTCSATDIDGDTLVATNRATTPDFSDCTWAMHGGTGKYAGVTGGGACMPGGPITKDGNNSKFSWTGEWVLP
;
A
#
# COMPACT_ATOMS: atom_id res chain seq x y z
N MET A 1 64.00 -43.88 11.60
CA MET A 1 62.86 -43.42 10.82
C MET A 1 62.04 -42.47 11.70
N ARG A 2 62.14 -41.15 11.48
CA ARG A 2 61.35 -40.13 12.18
C ARG A 2 60.22 -39.69 11.27
N MET A 3 58.99 -39.97 11.67
CA MET A 3 57.75 -39.49 10.95
C MET A 3 57.53 -38.01 11.26
N LEU A 4 57.54 -37.20 10.22
CA LEU A 4 57.20 -35.77 10.26
C LEU A 4 55.68 -35.62 10.21
N LYS A 5 55.05 -35.09 11.29
CA LYS A 5 53.61 -34.76 11.33
C LYS A 5 53.45 -33.37 10.73
N ILE A 6 52.80 -33.30 9.58
CA ILE A 6 52.38 -32.06 8.93
C ILE A 6 51.00 -31.70 9.52
N SER A 7 50.94 -30.62 10.31
CA SER A 7 49.69 -30.04 10.80
C SER A 7 49.17 -29.05 9.76
N THR A 8 48.05 -29.40 9.14
CA THR A 8 47.33 -28.53 8.23
C THR A 8 46.44 -27.56 9.01
N PHE A 9 46.83 -26.28 9.05
CA PHE A 9 46.00 -25.21 9.57
C PHE A 9 44.99 -24.83 8.50
N ALA A 10 43.72 -25.16 8.75
CA ALA A 10 42.60 -24.66 7.93
C ALA A 10 42.27 -23.24 8.38
N LEU A 11 42.57 -22.26 7.53
CA LEU A 11 42.23 -20.85 7.73
C LEU A 11 40.81 -20.64 7.24
N THR A 12 39.83 -20.68 8.16
CA THR A 12 38.43 -20.36 7.86
C THR A 12 38.27 -18.84 7.82
N ALA A 13 38.30 -18.27 6.64
CA ALA A 13 37.95 -16.86 6.43
C ALA A 13 36.40 -16.71 6.55
N LEU A 14 35.96 -16.20 7.71
CA LEU A 14 34.56 -15.71 7.86
C LEU A 14 34.43 -14.42 7.06
N PHE A 15 33.80 -14.50 5.90
CA PHE A 15 33.25 -13.33 5.20
C PHE A 15 32.03 -12.85 5.98
N ALA A 16 32.21 -11.89 6.87
CA ALA A 16 31.13 -11.09 7.42
C ALA A 16 30.58 -10.20 6.26
N MET A 17 29.55 -10.68 5.57
CA MET A 17 28.76 -9.83 4.67
C MET A 17 27.99 -8.85 5.57
N SER A 18 28.56 -7.68 5.80
CA SER A 18 27.83 -6.53 6.33
C SER A 18 26.78 -6.15 5.29
N ASN A 19 25.53 -6.53 5.53
CA ASN A 19 24.38 -5.96 4.84
C ASN A 19 24.32 -4.48 5.22
N PHE A 20 24.96 -3.63 4.41
CA PHE A 20 24.65 -2.20 4.45
C PHE A 20 23.21 -2.09 3.91
N ALA A 21 22.24 -1.99 4.81
CA ALA A 21 20.93 -1.47 4.45
C ALA A 21 21.19 -0.02 4.02
N LEU A 22 21.22 0.23 2.71
CA LEU A 22 21.14 1.57 2.16
C LEU A 22 19.82 2.13 2.66
N ALA A 23 19.89 3.13 3.54
CA ALA A 23 18.71 3.87 3.94
C ALA A 23 18.16 4.53 2.68
N GLY A 24 16.94 4.13 2.27
CA GLY A 24 16.29 4.71 1.09
C GLY A 24 16.08 6.22 1.28
N THR A 25 15.98 6.94 0.18
CA THR A 25 15.70 8.38 0.21
C THR A 25 14.21 8.62 0.36
N ALA A 26 13.81 9.27 1.46
CA ALA A 26 12.44 9.67 1.68
C ALA A 26 12.10 10.92 0.83
N VAL A 27 10.99 10.85 0.09
CA VAL A 27 10.49 11.92 -0.79
C VAL A 27 9.01 12.16 -0.47
N PRO A 28 8.61 13.38 -0.08
CA PRO A 28 7.21 13.68 0.19
C PRO A 28 6.29 13.38 -1.00
N THR A 29 5.10 12.86 -0.72
CA THR A 29 4.03 12.66 -1.71
C THR A 29 2.70 13.12 -1.14
N THR A 30 1.88 13.67 -2.01
CA THR A 30 0.49 14.02 -1.75
C THR A 30 -0.31 13.85 -3.02
N GLY A 31 -1.60 13.58 -2.88
CA GLY A 31 -2.45 13.40 -4.04
C GLY A 31 -3.90 13.17 -3.66
N HIS A 32 -4.71 12.97 -4.68
CA HIS A 32 -6.12 12.67 -4.55
C HIS A 32 -6.55 11.68 -5.62
N GLY A 33 -7.71 11.09 -5.41
CA GLY A 33 -8.24 10.12 -6.36
C GLY A 33 -9.76 10.01 -6.33
N TYR A 34 -10.25 9.31 -7.32
CA TYR A 34 -11.65 9.00 -7.52
C TYR A 34 -11.79 7.50 -7.74
N GLY A 35 -12.80 6.89 -7.11
CA GLY A 35 -13.05 5.47 -7.24
C GLY A 35 -14.48 5.18 -7.63
N ALA A 36 -14.67 4.18 -8.48
CA ALA A 36 -15.97 3.62 -8.83
C ALA A 36 -16.04 2.17 -8.33
N THR A 37 -17.06 1.85 -7.54
CA THR A 37 -17.32 0.47 -7.10
C THR A 37 -17.77 -0.37 -8.28
N THR A 38 -17.03 -1.41 -8.63
CA THR A 38 -17.32 -2.31 -9.75
C THR A 38 -18.06 -3.57 -9.30
N SER A 39 -17.85 -3.99 -8.05
CA SER A 39 -18.63 -5.06 -7.42
C SER A 39 -18.71 -4.88 -5.92
N SER A 40 -19.77 -5.41 -5.30
CA SER A 40 -19.95 -5.42 -3.86
C SER A 40 -20.71 -6.66 -3.43
N THR A 41 -20.26 -7.28 -2.33
CA THR A 41 -20.95 -8.37 -1.66
C THR A 41 -21.18 -8.00 -0.21
N VAL A 42 -22.43 -8.06 0.23
CA VAL A 42 -22.85 -7.71 1.58
C VAL A 42 -23.21 -8.99 2.33
N THR A 43 -22.58 -9.21 3.50
CA THR A 43 -22.81 -10.37 4.35
C THR A 43 -23.26 -9.90 5.73
N PRO A 44 -24.53 -10.07 6.13
CA PRO A 44 -24.99 -9.85 7.50
C PRO A 44 -24.33 -10.87 8.44
N LEU A 45 -23.95 -10.43 9.64
CA LEU A 45 -23.37 -11.28 10.68
C LEU A 45 -24.38 -11.52 11.81
N ALA A 46 -24.16 -12.56 12.62
CA ALA A 46 -25.10 -12.98 13.66
C ALA A 46 -25.31 -11.95 14.78
N ASP A 47 -24.35 -11.06 15.00
CA ASP A 47 -24.40 -9.97 15.99
C ASP A 47 -25.06 -8.68 15.45
N GLY A 48 -25.60 -8.74 14.23
CA GLY A 48 -26.21 -7.60 13.53
C GLY A 48 -25.22 -6.71 12.78
N SER A 49 -23.94 -6.94 12.90
CA SER A 49 -22.94 -6.25 12.08
C SER A 49 -22.97 -6.71 10.62
N THR A 50 -22.30 -5.98 9.73
CA THR A 50 -22.33 -6.26 8.30
C THR A 50 -20.91 -6.22 7.73
N LEU A 51 -20.51 -7.29 7.05
CA LEU A 51 -19.27 -7.35 6.30
C LEU A 51 -19.55 -7.03 4.82
N ILE A 52 -18.86 -6.02 4.29
CA ILE A 52 -18.90 -5.64 2.89
C ILE A 52 -17.54 -5.94 2.27
N LYS A 53 -17.54 -6.74 1.21
CA LYS A 53 -16.37 -6.92 0.33
C LYS A 53 -16.67 -6.21 -0.97
N GLN A 54 -15.73 -5.40 -1.44
CA GLN A 54 -15.92 -4.60 -2.66
C GLN A 54 -14.67 -4.61 -3.53
N THR A 55 -14.87 -4.42 -4.81
CA THR A 55 -13.83 -4.06 -5.76
C THR A 55 -14.11 -2.67 -6.29
N THR A 56 -13.07 -1.88 -6.48
CA THR A 56 -13.15 -0.55 -7.05
C THR A 56 -12.15 -0.42 -8.20
N HIS A 57 -12.54 0.36 -9.20
CA HIS A 57 -11.64 0.88 -10.21
C HIS A 57 -11.39 2.34 -9.88
N GLU A 58 -10.13 2.75 -9.75
CA GLU A 58 -9.75 4.04 -9.21
C GLU A 58 -8.83 4.79 -10.17
N PHE A 59 -8.93 6.10 -10.14
CA PHE A 59 -8.04 7.01 -10.81
C PHE A 59 -7.31 7.86 -9.77
N TRP A 60 -5.99 7.76 -9.74
CA TRP A 60 -5.12 8.43 -8.78
C TRP A 60 -4.39 9.56 -9.46
N ILE A 61 -4.35 10.73 -8.83
CA ILE A 61 -3.62 11.91 -9.29
C ILE A 61 -2.68 12.33 -8.17
N GLU A 62 -1.41 12.12 -8.39
CA GLU A 62 -0.35 12.56 -7.48
C GLU A 62 0.04 14.01 -7.84
N ASP A 63 0.15 14.86 -6.84
CA ASP A 63 0.71 16.18 -7.03
C ASP A 63 2.18 16.05 -7.46
N PRO A 64 2.75 17.01 -8.19
CA PRO A 64 4.12 16.94 -8.66
C PRO A 64 5.08 16.58 -7.52
N SER A 65 5.76 15.46 -7.64
CA SER A 65 6.67 14.95 -6.63
C SER A 65 8.13 15.01 -7.10
N ALA A 66 9.05 15.12 -6.14
CA ALA A 66 10.47 15.06 -6.41
C ALA A 66 10.95 13.65 -6.83
N ALA A 67 10.10 12.64 -6.71
CA ALA A 67 10.38 11.29 -7.17
C ALA A 67 10.33 11.14 -8.71
N ASN A 68 9.79 12.14 -9.43
CA ASN A 68 9.57 12.11 -10.89
C ASN A 68 8.73 10.92 -11.38
N PHE A 69 7.85 10.39 -10.54
CA PHE A 69 6.88 9.40 -10.96
C PHE A 69 5.77 10.05 -11.81
N PRO A 70 5.18 9.32 -12.79
CA PRO A 70 3.98 9.77 -13.46
C PRO A 70 2.89 10.14 -12.46
N ALA A 71 2.29 11.32 -12.64
CA ALA A 71 1.28 11.84 -11.71
C ALA A 71 0.02 10.98 -11.72
N GLU A 72 -0.34 10.45 -12.87
CA GLU A 72 -1.60 9.75 -13.08
C GLU A 72 -1.40 8.22 -13.08
N LYS A 73 -2.30 7.52 -12.38
CA LYS A 73 -2.30 6.07 -12.29
C LYS A 73 -3.74 5.56 -12.27
N VAL A 74 -3.96 4.40 -12.86
CA VAL A 74 -5.21 3.65 -12.78
C VAL A 74 -5.01 2.47 -11.85
N ALA A 75 -5.93 2.26 -10.91
CA ALA A 75 -5.80 1.21 -9.91
C ALA A 75 -7.04 0.30 -9.87
N ASP A 76 -6.79 -0.99 -9.70
CA ASP A 76 -7.78 -1.97 -9.29
C ASP A 76 -7.58 -2.31 -7.82
N CYS A 77 -8.62 -2.09 -7.02
CA CYS A 77 -8.56 -2.27 -5.58
C CYS A 77 -9.56 -3.31 -5.09
N HIS A 78 -9.19 -4.01 -4.04
CA HIS A 78 -10.04 -4.94 -3.30
C HIS A 78 -10.10 -4.49 -1.84
N GLY A 79 -11.29 -4.23 -1.33
CA GLY A 79 -11.48 -3.74 0.02
C GLY A 79 -12.47 -4.57 0.83
N THR A 80 -12.33 -4.47 2.14
CA THR A 80 -13.25 -5.05 3.12
C THR A 80 -13.63 -3.97 4.12
N LEU A 81 -14.93 -3.74 4.31
CA LEU A 81 -15.49 -2.81 5.28
C LEU A 81 -16.38 -3.58 6.25
N LEU A 82 -16.14 -3.42 7.54
CA LEU A 82 -17.00 -3.92 8.60
C LEU A 82 -17.82 -2.77 9.17
N LEU A 83 -19.14 -2.93 9.17
CA LEU A 83 -20.08 -2.00 9.78
C LEU A 83 -20.65 -2.59 11.07
N SER A 84 -20.90 -1.74 12.07
CA SER A 84 -21.64 -2.11 13.26
C SER A 84 -23.11 -2.42 12.94
N ALA A 85 -23.86 -2.95 13.91
CA ALA A 85 -25.30 -3.15 13.79
C ALA A 85 -26.09 -1.84 13.53
N GLN A 86 -25.51 -0.69 13.86
CA GLN A 86 -26.08 0.64 13.60
C GLN A 86 -25.62 1.23 12.25
N GLY A 87 -24.82 0.48 11.46
CA GLY A 87 -24.32 0.90 10.15
C GLY A 87 -23.10 1.83 10.21
N ALA A 88 -22.50 2.06 11.39
CA ALA A 88 -21.27 2.83 11.49
C ALA A 88 -20.04 1.98 11.12
N PRO A 89 -19.05 2.52 10.42
CA PRO A 89 -17.80 1.82 10.14
C PRO A 89 -17.10 1.38 11.44
N ILE A 90 -16.54 0.17 11.43
CA ILE A 90 -15.72 -0.36 12.52
C ILE A 90 -14.27 -0.54 12.07
N ALA A 91 -14.10 -1.08 10.87
CA ALA A 91 -12.79 -1.33 10.30
C ALA A 91 -12.87 -1.36 8.78
N TYR A 92 -11.80 -0.91 8.16
CA TYR A 92 -11.60 -0.96 6.72
C TYR A 92 -10.18 -1.45 6.40
N SER A 93 -10.05 -2.26 5.37
CA SER A 93 -8.76 -2.61 4.79
C SER A 93 -8.89 -2.78 3.28
N GLY A 94 -7.87 -2.35 2.55
CA GLY A 94 -7.83 -2.46 1.11
C GLY A 94 -6.43 -2.79 0.60
N THR A 95 -6.39 -3.37 -0.59
CA THR A 95 -5.18 -3.60 -1.38
C THR A 95 -5.44 -3.16 -2.80
N CYS A 96 -4.54 -2.38 -3.34
CA CYS A 96 -4.63 -1.82 -4.69
C CYS A 96 -3.39 -2.21 -5.51
N SER A 97 -3.62 -2.48 -6.79
CA SER A 97 -2.57 -2.56 -7.80
C SER A 97 -2.79 -1.42 -8.78
N ALA A 98 -1.88 -0.47 -8.83
CA ALA A 98 -2.00 0.70 -9.70
C ALA A 98 -0.95 0.66 -10.82
N THR A 99 -1.34 1.06 -12.02
CA THR A 99 -0.48 1.09 -13.21
C THR A 99 -0.43 2.51 -13.76
N ASP A 100 0.76 2.97 -14.12
CA ASP A 100 0.98 4.28 -14.72
C ASP A 100 1.02 4.24 -16.26
N ILE A 101 1.25 5.40 -16.87
CA ILE A 101 1.29 5.57 -18.34
C ILE A 101 2.39 4.76 -19.01
N ASP A 102 3.48 4.43 -18.30
CA ASP A 102 4.58 3.65 -18.84
C ASP A 102 4.35 2.13 -18.69
N GLY A 103 3.26 1.73 -18.02
CA GLY A 103 2.90 0.34 -17.77
C GLY A 103 3.57 -0.25 -16.51
N ASP A 104 4.29 0.55 -15.74
CA ASP A 104 4.85 0.11 -14.46
C ASP A 104 3.76 0.07 -13.39
N THR A 105 3.80 -0.99 -12.58
CA THR A 105 2.79 -1.27 -11.57
C THR A 105 3.34 -1.09 -10.16
N LEU A 106 2.55 -0.53 -9.28
CA LEU A 106 2.80 -0.46 -7.85
C LEU A 106 1.71 -1.18 -7.05
N VAL A 107 2.06 -1.64 -5.85
CA VAL A 107 1.12 -2.28 -4.92
C VAL A 107 1.06 -1.45 -3.64
N ALA A 108 -0.15 -1.06 -3.24
CA ALA A 108 -0.40 -0.34 -2.00
C ALA A 108 -1.49 -1.02 -1.17
N THR A 109 -1.40 -0.86 0.14
CA THR A 109 -2.48 -1.22 1.08
C THR A 109 -2.94 0.00 1.84
N ASN A 110 -4.19 -0.02 2.29
CA ASN A 110 -4.75 0.98 3.19
C ASN A 110 -5.59 0.32 4.28
N ARG A 111 -5.73 1.01 5.40
CA ARG A 111 -6.54 0.54 6.53
C ARG A 111 -7.01 1.69 7.40
N ALA A 112 -8.15 1.49 8.05
CA ALA A 112 -8.66 2.36 9.11
C ALA A 112 -9.42 1.52 10.14
N THR A 113 -9.44 1.96 11.40
CA THR A 113 -10.12 1.29 12.52
C THR A 113 -11.03 2.22 13.31
N THR A 114 -11.08 3.50 12.94
CA THR A 114 -12.01 4.47 13.54
C THR A 114 -13.23 4.69 12.66
N PRO A 115 -14.41 4.96 13.25
CA PRO A 115 -15.64 5.16 12.48
C PRO A 115 -15.62 6.32 11.50
N ASP A 116 -14.81 7.33 11.75
CA ASP A 116 -14.63 8.51 10.90
C ASP A 116 -13.41 8.40 9.96
N PHE A 117 -12.73 7.23 10.00
CA PHE A 117 -11.49 6.96 9.25
C PHE A 117 -10.34 7.95 9.54
N SER A 118 -10.36 8.65 10.68
CA SER A 118 -9.31 9.60 11.07
C SER A 118 -7.93 8.96 11.27
N ASP A 119 -7.89 7.64 11.50
CA ASP A 119 -6.68 6.83 11.59
C ASP A 119 -6.31 6.14 10.26
N CYS A 120 -6.89 6.57 9.14
CA CYS A 120 -6.59 5.97 7.84
C CYS A 120 -5.11 6.10 7.51
N THR A 121 -4.49 4.97 7.22
CA THR A 121 -3.10 4.89 6.77
C THR A 121 -2.98 4.07 5.50
N TRP A 122 -1.98 4.42 4.69
CA TRP A 122 -1.60 3.64 3.52
C TRP A 122 -0.13 3.23 3.61
N ALA A 123 0.22 2.15 2.90
CA ALA A 123 1.59 1.69 2.77
C ALA A 123 1.84 1.18 1.35
N MET A 124 3.03 1.49 0.83
CA MET A 124 3.55 1.03 -0.46
C MET A 124 4.42 -0.19 -0.25
N HIS A 125 4.25 -1.21 -1.07
CA HIS A 125 4.95 -2.50 -0.99
C HIS A 125 5.88 -2.78 -2.18
N GLY A 126 6.17 -1.76 -2.99
CA GLY A 126 6.97 -1.92 -4.19
C GLY A 126 6.13 -2.13 -5.45
N GLY A 127 6.79 -2.60 -6.52
CA GLY A 127 6.14 -2.81 -7.79
C GLY A 127 7.11 -3.26 -8.87
N THR A 128 6.77 -2.98 -10.13
CA THR A 128 7.61 -3.24 -11.30
C THR A 128 8.35 -1.98 -11.76
N GLY A 129 9.33 -2.14 -12.64
CA GLY A 129 10.05 -1.03 -13.28
C GLY A 129 10.55 -0.01 -12.28
N LYS A 130 10.13 1.25 -12.42
CA LYS A 130 10.55 2.37 -11.55
C LYS A 130 10.08 2.24 -10.10
N TYR A 131 9.08 1.39 -9.81
CA TYR A 131 8.58 1.12 -8.45
C TYR A 131 9.26 -0.08 -7.79
N ALA A 132 10.21 -0.73 -8.45
CA ALA A 132 10.95 -1.86 -7.87
C ALA A 132 11.75 -1.40 -6.64
N GLY A 133 11.47 -2.01 -5.48
CA GLY A 133 12.12 -1.66 -4.21
C GLY A 133 11.64 -0.37 -3.55
N VAL A 134 10.74 0.39 -4.19
CA VAL A 134 10.12 1.58 -3.59
C VAL A 134 9.17 1.12 -2.47
N THR A 135 9.27 1.74 -1.32
CA THR A 135 8.35 1.60 -0.19
C THR A 135 7.80 2.96 0.21
N GLY A 136 7.06 3.05 1.27
CA GLY A 136 6.54 4.32 1.76
C GLY A 136 5.21 4.16 2.45
N GLY A 137 4.62 5.29 2.83
CA GLY A 137 3.35 5.29 3.51
C GLY A 137 2.96 6.65 4.06
N GLY A 138 1.79 6.69 4.67
CA GLY A 138 1.28 7.94 5.24
C GLY A 138 -0.17 7.86 5.65
N ALA A 139 -0.80 9.02 5.71
CA ALA A 139 -2.21 9.15 6.02
C ALA A 139 -3.07 9.15 4.75
N CYS A 140 -4.28 8.59 4.85
CA CYS A 140 -5.30 8.69 3.83
C CYS A 140 -6.56 9.33 4.43
N MET A 141 -7.33 10.01 3.59
CA MET A 141 -8.60 10.62 3.98
C MET A 141 -9.68 10.28 2.94
N PRO A 142 -10.74 9.56 3.33
CA PRO A 142 -11.90 9.44 2.48
C PRO A 142 -12.57 10.81 2.33
N GLY A 143 -12.82 11.21 1.09
CA GLY A 143 -13.49 12.47 0.78
C GLY A 143 -15.01 12.33 0.65
N GLY A 144 -15.53 11.13 0.94
CA GLY A 144 -16.96 10.82 0.87
C GLY A 144 -17.47 10.50 -0.54
N PRO A 145 -18.77 10.17 -0.65
CA PRO A 145 -19.39 9.82 -1.92
C PRO A 145 -19.53 11.03 -2.84
N ILE A 146 -19.39 10.79 -4.14
CA ILE A 146 -19.65 11.78 -5.19
C ILE A 146 -21.08 11.61 -5.71
N THR A 147 -21.57 10.36 -5.76
CA THR A 147 -22.91 10.02 -6.24
C THR A 147 -23.79 9.59 -5.07
N LYS A 148 -25.10 9.83 -5.21
CA LYS A 148 -26.09 9.55 -4.16
C LYS A 148 -26.17 8.08 -3.76
N ASP A 149 -25.88 7.17 -4.68
CA ASP A 149 -25.84 5.73 -4.46
C ASP A 149 -24.58 5.24 -3.73
N GLY A 150 -23.58 6.15 -3.51
CA GLY A 150 -22.33 5.84 -2.87
C GLY A 150 -21.34 5.04 -3.73
N ASN A 151 -21.68 4.72 -4.96
CA ASN A 151 -20.84 3.89 -5.84
C ASN A 151 -19.61 4.62 -6.35
N ASN A 152 -19.60 5.96 -6.31
CA ASN A 152 -18.45 6.76 -6.67
C ASN A 152 -18.02 7.59 -5.47
N SER A 153 -16.73 7.58 -5.20
CA SER A 153 -16.11 8.24 -4.05
C SER A 153 -14.88 9.04 -4.46
N LYS A 154 -14.47 9.93 -3.60
CA LYS A 154 -13.20 10.64 -3.69
C LYS A 154 -12.39 10.40 -2.41
N PHE A 155 -11.09 10.52 -2.52
CA PHE A 155 -10.15 10.37 -1.40
C PHE A 155 -8.90 11.20 -1.66
N SER A 156 -8.08 11.35 -0.63
CA SER A 156 -6.77 12.00 -0.72
C SER A 156 -5.77 11.30 0.17
N TRP A 157 -4.50 11.54 -0.07
CA TRP A 157 -3.41 11.03 0.77
C TRP A 157 -2.29 12.05 0.91
N THR A 158 -1.52 11.86 1.98
CA THR A 158 -0.24 12.51 2.24
C THR A 158 0.73 11.49 2.80
N GLY A 159 2.02 11.66 2.59
CA GLY A 159 3.03 10.76 3.12
C GLY A 159 4.37 10.92 2.43
N GLU A 160 5.09 9.82 2.31
CA GLU A 160 6.38 9.79 1.63
C GLU A 160 6.59 8.50 0.86
N TRP A 161 7.29 8.60 -0.26
CA TRP A 161 7.96 7.52 -0.95
C TRP A 161 9.33 7.31 -0.31
N VAL A 162 9.75 6.07 -0.17
CA VAL A 162 11.11 5.71 0.23
C VAL A 162 11.73 5.00 -0.97
N LEU A 163 12.59 5.73 -1.68
CA LEU A 163 13.29 5.25 -2.86
C LEU A 163 14.46 4.36 -2.43
N PRO A 164 14.76 3.26 -3.14
CA PRO A 164 15.85 2.33 -2.82
C PRO A 164 17.23 2.96 -2.88
#